data_17e483dd9ad906594d260726a7fdd5f6
#
_entry.id   17e483dd9ad906594d260726a7fdd5f6
#
_cell.length_a   1.000
_cell.length_b   1.000
_cell.length_c   1.000
_cell.angle_alpha   90.00
_cell.angle_beta   90.00
_cell.angle_gamma   90.00
#
_symmetry.space_group_name_H-M   'P 1'
#
loop_
_entity.id
_entity.type
_entity.pdbx_description
1 polymer ?
#
loop_
_entity_poly.entity_id
_entity_poly.type
_entity_poly.pdbx_seq_one_letter_code
_entity_poly.pdbx_strand_id
1 'polypeptide(L)'
;MVGIPDKFASLGLTYDDVLLLPGETDVIPSEVDTTTRLTREISLRIPLLSSAMDTVTESRMAIAMAREGGIGILHRNLSIADQAAHVDRVKRSESGMITEIGRAHV
;
A
#
# COMPACT_ATOMS: atom_id res chain seq x y z
N MET A 1 -3.77 -23.20 37.34
CA MET A 1 -4.26 -21.99 36.67
C MET A 1 -4.91 -22.37 35.35
N VAL A 2 -6.07 -21.84 35.09
CA VAL A 2 -6.73 -22.07 33.81
C VAL A 2 -5.95 -21.33 32.72
N GLY A 3 -5.66 -22.02 31.62
CA GLY A 3 -4.93 -21.41 30.49
C GLY A 3 -5.71 -20.29 29.83
N ILE A 4 -4.98 -19.34 29.25
CA ILE A 4 -5.58 -18.27 28.47
C ILE A 4 -6.06 -18.87 27.15
N PRO A 5 -7.33 -18.64 26.74
CA PRO A 5 -7.79 -19.11 25.43
C PRO A 5 -6.87 -18.61 24.31
N ASP A 6 -6.67 -19.41 23.27
CA ASP A 6 -5.73 -19.11 22.17
C ASP A 6 -5.95 -17.74 21.55
N LYS A 7 -7.21 -17.30 21.46
CA LYS A 7 -7.53 -15.97 20.91
C LYS A 7 -7.01 -14.80 21.76
N PHE A 8 -6.59 -15.06 22.99
CA PHE A 8 -6.03 -14.07 23.90
C PHE A 8 -4.58 -14.35 24.26
N ALA A 9 -4.00 -15.43 23.74
CA ALA A 9 -2.66 -15.86 24.14
C ALA A 9 -1.55 -15.13 23.39
N SER A 10 -1.84 -14.61 22.21
CA SER A 10 -0.85 -13.89 21.41
C SER A 10 -0.90 -12.40 21.71
N LEU A 11 0.29 -11.79 21.78
CA LEU A 11 0.42 -10.36 21.98
C LEU A 11 0.22 -9.64 20.65
N GLY A 12 -0.75 -8.74 20.58
CA GLY A 12 -0.95 -7.85 19.45
C GLY A 12 -0.56 -6.44 19.85
N LEU A 13 0.17 -5.75 18.97
CA LEU A 13 0.63 -4.39 19.22
C LEU A 13 -0.01 -3.43 18.25
N THR A 14 -0.24 -2.20 18.71
CA THR A 14 -0.64 -1.08 17.87
C THR A 14 0.48 -0.05 17.83
N TYR A 15 0.38 0.91 16.94
CA TYR A 15 1.37 2.00 16.89
C TYR A 15 1.40 2.82 18.18
N ASP A 16 0.31 2.85 18.93
CA ASP A 16 0.27 3.54 20.23
C ASP A 16 1.11 2.84 21.30
N ASP A 17 1.41 1.56 21.10
CA ASP A 17 2.15 0.74 22.07
C ASP A 17 3.67 0.78 21.86
N VAL A 18 4.14 1.30 20.74
CA VAL A 18 5.54 1.17 20.35
C VAL A 18 6.12 2.49 19.86
N LEU A 19 7.43 2.59 19.96
CA LEU A 19 8.22 3.68 19.39
C LEU A 19 9.38 3.08 18.60
N LEU A 20 9.75 3.75 17.52
CA LEU A 20 10.97 3.41 16.82
C LEU A 20 12.16 3.98 17.57
N LEU A 21 13.14 3.14 17.83
CA LEU A 21 14.39 3.59 18.44
C LEU A 21 15.33 4.11 17.36
N PRO A 22 16.00 5.23 17.61
CA PRO A 22 17.04 5.73 16.69
C PRO A 22 18.15 4.70 16.55
N GLY A 23 18.68 4.58 15.34
CA GLY A 23 19.83 3.73 15.06
C GLY A 23 20.94 4.53 14.40
N GLU A 24 22.12 3.97 14.44
CA GLU A 24 23.26 4.57 13.74
C GLU A 24 23.17 4.26 12.25
N THR A 25 23.49 5.24 11.42
CA THR A 25 23.52 5.06 9.97
C THR A 25 24.58 5.95 9.35
N ASP A 26 25.13 5.50 8.23
CA ASP A 26 26.04 6.29 7.39
C ASP A 26 25.36 6.75 6.09
N VAL A 27 24.05 6.53 5.98
CA VAL A 27 23.27 6.93 4.80
C VAL A 27 22.69 8.31 5.02
N ILE A 28 23.02 9.25 4.12
CA ILE A 28 22.41 10.59 4.16
C ILE A 28 21.04 10.56 3.48
N PRO A 29 20.09 11.45 3.91
CA PRO A 29 18.73 11.40 3.41
C PRO A 29 18.59 11.46 1.89
N SER A 30 19.43 12.20 1.20
CA SER A 30 19.39 12.32 -0.27
C SER A 30 19.80 11.03 -0.99
N GLU A 31 20.46 10.11 -0.30
CA GLU A 31 20.94 8.85 -0.86
C GLU A 31 20.07 7.64 -0.47
N VAL A 32 19.00 7.89 0.27
CA VAL A 32 18.12 6.81 0.71
C VAL A 32 17.41 6.18 -0.49
N ASP A 33 17.46 4.87 -0.56
CA ASP A 33 16.70 4.07 -1.51
C ASP A 33 15.50 3.45 -0.80
N THR A 34 14.32 3.91 -1.12
CA THR A 34 13.07 3.43 -0.53
C THR A 34 12.38 2.35 -1.34
N THR A 35 13.00 1.91 -2.42
CA THR A 35 12.48 0.83 -3.27
C THR A 35 12.21 -0.40 -2.43
N THR A 36 11.04 -0.99 -2.62
CA THR A 36 10.65 -2.18 -1.87
C THR A 36 9.96 -3.17 -2.79
N ARG A 37 9.98 -4.43 -2.38
CA ARG A 37 9.35 -5.50 -3.12
C ARG A 37 8.06 -5.90 -2.39
N LEU A 38 6.93 -5.71 -3.05
CA LEU A 38 5.64 -6.09 -2.49
C LEU A 38 5.35 -7.58 -2.72
N THR A 39 5.57 -8.02 -3.94
CA THR A 39 5.43 -9.44 -4.33
C THR A 39 6.61 -9.83 -5.20
N ARG A 40 6.65 -11.07 -5.66
CA ARG A 40 7.72 -11.53 -6.55
C ARG A 40 7.80 -10.71 -7.83
N GLU A 41 6.68 -10.17 -8.28
CA GLU A 41 6.57 -9.47 -9.57
C GLU A 41 6.30 -7.98 -9.43
N ILE A 42 5.98 -7.50 -8.21
CA ILE A 42 5.64 -6.11 -7.98
C ILE A 42 6.64 -5.47 -7.06
N SER A 43 7.31 -4.43 -7.57
CA SER A 43 8.20 -3.58 -6.79
C SER A 43 7.63 -2.17 -6.75
N LEU A 44 7.81 -1.51 -5.62
CA LEU A 44 7.34 -0.15 -5.39
C LEU A 44 8.54 0.76 -5.16
N ARG A 45 8.41 2.02 -5.58
CA ARG A 45 9.46 3.02 -5.33
C ARG A 45 9.41 3.53 -3.90
N ILE A 46 8.24 3.52 -3.27
CA ILE A 46 8.08 3.82 -1.85
C ILE A 46 7.26 2.70 -1.19
N PRO A 47 7.54 2.37 0.08
CA PRO A 47 6.89 1.24 0.75
C PRO A 47 5.54 1.65 1.35
N LEU A 48 4.67 2.24 0.55
CA LEU A 48 3.36 2.68 0.99
C LEU A 48 2.28 2.06 0.11
N LEU A 49 1.23 1.59 0.77
CA LEU A 49 0.04 1.12 0.07
C LEU A 49 -1.22 1.58 0.79
N SER A 50 -2.30 1.80 0.05
CA SER A 50 -3.58 2.15 0.64
C SER A 50 -4.47 0.92 0.71
N SER A 51 -5.17 0.80 1.83
CA SER A 51 -5.94 -0.40 2.18
C SER A 51 -7.18 -0.58 1.30
N ALA A 52 -7.57 -1.83 1.11
CA ALA A 52 -8.77 -2.23 0.39
C ALA A 52 -10.01 -2.02 1.25
N MET A 53 -10.35 -0.77 1.49
CA MET A 53 -11.49 -0.36 2.30
C MET A 53 -12.34 0.64 1.52
N ASP A 54 -13.66 0.55 1.65
CA ASP A 54 -14.59 1.32 0.84
C ASP A 54 -14.49 2.83 1.05
N THR A 55 -14.04 3.26 2.23
CA THR A 55 -13.84 4.68 2.54
C THR A 55 -12.41 5.14 2.29
N VAL A 56 -11.53 4.28 1.80
CA VAL A 56 -10.10 4.58 1.66
C VAL A 56 -9.66 4.53 0.21
N THR A 57 -9.82 3.40 -0.47
CA THR A 57 -9.20 3.21 -1.78
C THR A 57 -10.20 2.87 -2.87
N GLU A 58 -10.46 3.87 -3.70
CA GLU A 58 -11.12 3.70 -4.99
C GLU A 58 -10.18 4.23 -6.08
N SER A 59 -10.66 4.43 -7.29
CA SER A 59 -9.79 4.81 -8.41
C SER A 59 -8.94 6.06 -8.13
N ARG A 60 -9.53 7.07 -7.50
CA ARG A 60 -8.82 8.32 -7.21
C ARG A 60 -7.61 8.12 -6.32
N MET A 61 -7.78 7.39 -5.21
CA MET A 61 -6.68 7.10 -4.30
C MET A 61 -5.65 6.17 -4.96
N ALA A 62 -6.11 5.15 -5.69
CA ALA A 62 -5.20 4.25 -6.38
C ALA A 62 -4.31 4.98 -7.38
N ILE A 63 -4.88 5.93 -8.13
CA ILE A 63 -4.12 6.76 -9.07
C ILE A 63 -3.10 7.62 -8.32
N ALA A 64 -3.53 8.28 -7.24
CA ALA A 64 -2.65 9.13 -6.44
C ALA A 64 -1.48 8.33 -5.84
N MET A 65 -1.77 7.16 -5.29
CA MET A 65 -0.73 6.29 -4.73
C MET A 65 0.28 5.86 -5.79
N ALA A 66 -0.21 5.47 -6.97
CA ALA A 66 0.67 5.06 -8.06
C ALA A 66 1.57 6.19 -8.52
N ARG A 67 1.05 7.41 -8.61
CA ARG A 67 1.84 8.59 -9.00
C ARG A 67 2.98 8.88 -8.03
N GLU A 68 2.77 8.59 -6.75
CA GLU A 68 3.80 8.80 -5.72
C GLU A 68 4.78 7.61 -5.61
N GLY A 69 4.55 6.54 -6.34
CA GLY A 69 5.41 5.36 -6.33
C GLY A 69 4.97 4.23 -5.42
N GLY A 70 3.84 4.39 -4.73
CA GLY A 70 3.21 3.35 -3.94
C GLY A 70 2.17 2.57 -4.73
N ILE A 71 1.21 1.98 -4.03
CA ILE A 71 0.15 1.19 -4.66
C ILE A 71 -1.17 1.37 -3.89
N GLY A 72 -2.28 1.39 -4.62
CA GLY A 72 -3.61 1.34 -4.05
C GLY A 72 -4.26 0.00 -4.32
N ILE A 73 -4.90 -0.57 -3.31
CA ILE A 73 -5.63 -1.81 -3.43
C ILE A 73 -7.13 -1.48 -3.42
N LEU A 74 -7.80 -1.72 -4.53
CA LEU A 74 -9.23 -1.43 -4.64
C LEU A 74 -10.03 -2.40 -3.78
N HIS A 75 -11.01 -1.86 -3.06
CA HIS A 75 -11.92 -2.69 -2.28
C HIS A 75 -12.94 -3.36 -3.18
N ARG A 76 -13.60 -4.38 -2.65
CA ARG A 76 -14.61 -5.14 -3.38
C ARG A 76 -16.06 -4.88 -2.94
N ASN A 77 -16.29 -3.88 -2.12
CA ASN A 77 -17.64 -3.51 -1.68
C ASN A 77 -18.35 -2.70 -2.77
N LEU A 78 -18.36 -3.25 -3.97
CA LEU A 78 -18.89 -2.65 -5.18
C LEU A 78 -19.52 -3.77 -6.02
N SER A 79 -20.44 -3.41 -6.92
CA SER A 79 -20.86 -4.35 -7.95
C SER A 79 -19.68 -4.70 -8.85
N ILE A 80 -19.76 -5.82 -9.56
CA ILE A 80 -18.74 -6.22 -10.51
C ILE A 80 -18.51 -5.12 -11.54
N ALA A 81 -19.61 -4.54 -12.06
CA ALA A 81 -19.52 -3.48 -13.05
C ALA A 81 -18.83 -2.23 -12.51
N ASP A 82 -19.17 -1.82 -11.29
CA ASP A 82 -18.56 -0.63 -10.68
C ASP A 82 -17.09 -0.84 -10.37
N GLN A 83 -16.72 -2.00 -9.84
CA GLN A 83 -15.32 -2.29 -9.60
C GLN A 83 -14.52 -2.32 -10.90
N ALA A 84 -15.07 -2.93 -11.95
CA ALA A 84 -14.44 -2.93 -13.28
C ALA A 84 -14.27 -1.50 -13.82
N ALA A 85 -15.24 -0.62 -13.56
CA ALA A 85 -15.15 0.78 -13.97
C ALA A 85 -14.02 1.51 -13.25
N HIS A 86 -13.82 1.24 -11.95
CA HIS A 86 -12.69 1.80 -11.21
C HIS A 86 -11.35 1.30 -11.73
N VAL A 87 -11.24 0.00 -11.98
CA VAL A 87 -10.02 -0.59 -12.57
C VAL A 87 -9.72 0.05 -13.92
N ASP A 88 -10.72 0.18 -14.77
CA ASP A 88 -10.55 0.78 -16.09
C ASP A 88 -10.08 2.24 -16.00
N ARG A 89 -10.63 2.99 -15.06
CA ARG A 89 -10.22 4.39 -14.83
C ARG A 89 -8.75 4.47 -14.40
N VAL A 90 -8.31 3.58 -13.52
CA VAL A 90 -6.91 3.52 -13.10
C VAL A 90 -6.01 3.15 -14.27
N LYS A 91 -6.39 2.15 -15.05
CA LYS A 91 -5.60 1.71 -16.21
C LYS A 91 -5.50 2.78 -17.30
N ARG A 92 -6.58 3.52 -17.53
CA ARG A 92 -6.53 4.65 -18.47
C ARG A 92 -5.62 5.76 -18.01
N SER A 93 -5.59 6.04 -16.72
CA SER A 93 -4.67 7.01 -16.15
C SER A 93 -3.21 6.58 -16.35
N GLU A 94 -2.94 5.29 -16.18
CA GLU A 94 -1.62 4.71 -16.40
C GLU A 94 -1.16 4.88 -17.85
N SER A 95 -2.04 4.62 -18.81
CA SER A 95 -1.68 4.72 -20.23
C SER A 95 -1.39 6.15 -20.68
N GLY A 96 -1.89 7.15 -19.96
CA GLY A 96 -1.60 8.56 -20.23
C GLY A 96 -0.39 9.11 -19.49
N MET A 97 0.30 8.27 -18.72
CA MET A 97 1.45 8.67 -17.90
C MET A 97 2.77 8.28 -18.57
N ILE A 98 3.82 9.00 -18.18
CA ILE A 98 5.19 8.61 -18.56
C ILE A 98 5.56 7.36 -17.78
N THR A 99 6.16 6.40 -18.48
CA THR A 99 6.38 5.05 -17.93
C THR A 99 7.27 5.00 -16.69
N GLU A 100 8.20 5.93 -16.53
CA GLU A 100 9.07 5.95 -15.36
C GLU A 100 8.37 6.36 -14.05
N ILE A 101 7.16 6.84 -14.13
CA ILE A 101 6.39 7.21 -12.93
C ILE A 101 5.95 5.97 -12.14
N GLY A 102 5.94 4.83 -12.79
CA GLY A 102 5.46 3.60 -12.22
C GLY A 102 4.04 3.27 -12.64
N ARG A 103 3.57 2.12 -12.24
CA ARG A 103 2.29 1.59 -12.66
C ARG A 103 1.29 1.57 -11.52
N ALA A 104 0.01 1.79 -11.86
CA ALA A 104 -1.08 1.52 -10.95
C ALA A 104 -1.41 0.03 -11.00
N HIS A 105 -1.41 -0.60 -9.82
CA HIS A 105 -1.76 -2.01 -9.66
C HIS A 105 -3.00 -2.13 -8.78
N VAL A 106 -3.87 -3.04 -9.09
CA VAL A 106 -5.10 -3.26 -8.34
C VAL A 106 -5.39 -4.73 -8.11
#